data_e24a908d07549bb4db71af14796c2961
#
_entry.id   e24a908d07549bb4db71af14796c2961
#
_cell.length_a   1.000
_cell.length_b   1.000
_cell.length_c   1.000
_cell.angle_alpha   90.00
_cell.angle_beta   90.00
_cell.angle_gamma   90.00
#
_symmetry.space_group_name_H-M   'P 1'
#
loop_
_entity.id
_entity.type
_entity.pdbx_description
1 polymer ?
#
loop_
_entity_poly.entity_id
_entity_poly.type
_entity_poly.pdbx_seq_one_letter_code
_entity_poly.pdbx_strand_id
1 'polypeptide(L)'
;DCHKEYDEHKTVEKYNDMLNLKKKLLKSSNAKTDLSHNMIENELFDVVKKISSLATDNDALSKCEPLSYNVMSIKEKIPFNNLLCNDVEGLVSSYFLYIKDLFKSLDNASFEAIASSFKHSYCQAVRQQLDQEDIFETLVQWVKKKTQCANSVARIIVSYFIQNCDVYGKLSR
;
A
#
# COMPACT_ATOMS: atom_id res chain seq x y z
N ASP A 1 -4.13 -10.68 30.29
CA ASP A 1 -3.81 -11.90 29.56
C ASP A 1 -5.09 -12.42 28.87
N CYS A 2 -5.15 -12.37 27.53
CA CYS A 2 -6.37 -12.66 26.72
C CYS A 2 -7.00 -14.03 27.02
N HIS A 3 -6.20 -15.03 27.41
CA HIS A 3 -6.71 -16.35 27.80
C HIS A 3 -7.53 -16.28 29.09
N LYS A 4 -7.05 -15.54 30.07
CA LYS A 4 -7.72 -15.44 31.36
C LYS A 4 -9.05 -14.70 31.25
N GLU A 5 -9.07 -13.63 30.46
CA GLU A 5 -10.29 -12.84 30.20
C GLU A 5 -11.32 -13.64 29.40
N TYR A 6 -10.88 -14.50 28.46
CA TYR A 6 -11.80 -15.37 27.72
C TYR A 6 -12.38 -16.45 28.62
N ASP A 7 -11.58 -17.06 29.49
CA ASP A 7 -12.04 -18.14 30.39
C ASP A 7 -13.03 -17.67 31.45
N GLU A 8 -12.93 -16.41 31.86
CA GLU A 8 -13.86 -15.80 32.82
C GLU A 8 -15.22 -15.41 32.20
N HIS A 9 -15.29 -15.15 30.89
CA HIS A 9 -16.48 -14.63 30.20
C HIS A 9 -16.72 -15.35 28.85
N LYS A 10 -16.87 -16.68 28.89
CA LYS A 10 -17.15 -17.49 27.68
C LYS A 10 -18.54 -17.22 27.11
N THR A 11 -18.63 -16.51 26.00
CA THR A 11 -19.85 -16.37 25.21
C THR A 11 -19.64 -16.84 23.79
N VAL A 12 -20.71 -17.31 23.13
CA VAL A 12 -20.66 -17.71 21.72
C VAL A 12 -20.25 -16.53 20.82
N GLU A 13 -20.70 -15.33 21.15
CA GLU A 13 -20.36 -14.10 20.44
C GLU A 13 -18.85 -13.84 20.53
N LYS A 14 -18.27 -13.84 21.71
CA LYS A 14 -16.82 -13.62 21.94
C LYS A 14 -15.98 -14.71 21.25
N TYR A 15 -16.46 -15.95 21.22
CA TYR A 15 -15.80 -17.02 20.47
C TYR A 15 -15.81 -16.76 18.96
N ASN A 16 -16.93 -16.34 18.39
CA ASN A 16 -17.05 -16.03 16.99
C ASN A 16 -16.17 -14.84 16.59
N ASP A 17 -16.07 -13.80 17.44
CA ASP A 17 -15.19 -12.65 17.22
C ASP A 17 -13.72 -13.06 17.20
N MET A 18 -13.30 -13.89 18.15
CA MET A 18 -11.95 -14.44 18.17
C MET A 18 -11.65 -15.32 16.96
N LEU A 19 -12.61 -16.13 16.52
CA LEU A 19 -12.49 -16.95 15.32
C LEU A 19 -12.35 -16.10 14.05
N ASN A 20 -13.12 -15.03 13.93
CA ASN A 20 -13.06 -14.09 12.82
C ASN A 20 -11.71 -13.35 12.82
N LEU A 21 -11.26 -12.88 13.97
CA LEU A 21 -9.95 -12.26 14.12
C LEU A 21 -8.82 -13.22 13.70
N LYS A 22 -8.86 -14.48 14.17
CA LYS A 22 -7.90 -15.51 13.77
C LYS A 22 -7.89 -15.73 12.27
N LYS A 23 -9.06 -15.83 11.63
CA LYS A 23 -9.18 -15.97 10.17
C LYS A 23 -8.55 -14.78 9.45
N LYS A 24 -8.82 -13.54 9.90
CA LYS A 24 -8.23 -12.31 9.34
C LYS A 24 -6.71 -12.32 9.46
N LEU A 25 -6.17 -12.65 10.63
CA LEU A 25 -4.72 -12.73 10.86
C LEU A 25 -4.03 -13.79 9.99
N LEU A 26 -4.66 -14.97 9.81
CA LEU A 26 -4.15 -16.01 8.94
C LEU A 26 -4.12 -15.56 7.46
N LYS A 27 -5.19 -14.93 6.97
CA LYS A 27 -5.23 -14.38 5.60
C LYS A 27 -4.12 -13.35 5.38
N SER A 28 -3.96 -12.41 6.31
CA SER A 28 -2.89 -11.39 6.25
C SER A 28 -1.50 -12.02 6.29
N SER A 29 -1.29 -13.03 7.12
CA SER A 29 -0.01 -13.76 7.19
C SER A 29 0.31 -14.47 5.87
N ASN A 30 -0.66 -15.17 5.28
CA ASN A 30 -0.50 -15.86 4.00
C ASN A 30 -0.19 -14.86 2.88
N ALA A 31 -0.94 -13.75 2.80
CA ALA A 31 -0.66 -12.71 1.81
C ALA A 31 0.77 -12.15 1.93
N LYS A 32 1.24 -11.88 3.16
CA LYS A 32 2.61 -11.41 3.39
C LYS A 32 3.66 -12.44 2.97
N THR A 33 3.39 -13.73 3.17
CA THR A 33 4.28 -14.82 2.74
C THR A 33 4.34 -14.90 1.23
N ASP A 34 3.19 -14.89 0.55
CA ASP A 34 3.11 -14.92 -0.91
C ASP A 34 3.85 -13.74 -1.54
N LEU A 35 3.64 -12.52 -0.99
CA LEU A 35 4.33 -11.31 -1.46
C LEU A 35 5.84 -11.33 -1.18
N SER A 36 6.31 -12.08 -0.20
CA SER A 36 7.75 -12.15 0.10
C SER A 36 8.57 -12.74 -1.04
N HIS A 37 7.96 -13.50 -1.93
CA HIS A 37 8.60 -14.10 -3.10
C HIS A 37 8.62 -13.18 -4.32
N ASN A 38 7.82 -12.10 -4.34
CA ASN A 38 7.83 -11.16 -5.45
C ASN A 38 9.11 -10.34 -5.45
N MET A 39 9.72 -10.23 -6.61
CA MET A 39 10.90 -9.38 -6.80
C MET A 39 10.48 -7.91 -6.93
N ILE A 40 11.33 -7.03 -6.46
CA ILE A 40 11.30 -5.59 -6.75
C ILE A 40 12.58 -5.28 -7.49
N GLU A 41 12.43 -4.57 -8.61
CA GLU A 41 13.55 -4.18 -9.44
C GLU A 41 14.51 -3.27 -8.67
N ASN A 42 15.80 -3.38 -8.96
CA ASN A 42 16.84 -2.60 -8.26
C ASN A 42 16.62 -1.09 -8.42
N GLU A 43 16.07 -0.66 -9.54
CA GLU A 43 15.75 0.73 -9.85
C GLU A 43 14.78 1.35 -8.84
N LEU A 44 13.91 0.54 -8.23
CA LEU A 44 13.03 1.03 -7.17
C LEU A 44 13.80 1.47 -5.93
N PHE A 45 14.96 0.88 -5.64
CA PHE A 45 15.81 1.33 -4.54
C PHE A 45 16.29 2.77 -4.74
N ASP A 46 16.67 3.15 -5.96
CA ASP A 46 17.11 4.51 -6.27
C ASP A 46 15.96 5.51 -6.13
N VAL A 47 14.76 5.15 -6.58
CA VAL A 47 13.55 5.96 -6.37
C VAL A 47 13.25 6.13 -4.90
N VAL A 48 13.26 5.04 -4.13
CA VAL A 48 13.07 5.04 -2.67
C VAL A 48 14.07 5.94 -1.97
N LYS A 49 15.35 5.84 -2.34
CA LYS A 49 16.43 6.64 -1.74
C LYS A 49 16.22 8.13 -1.99
N LYS A 50 15.83 8.52 -3.22
CA LYS A 50 15.53 9.90 -3.57
C LYS A 50 14.31 10.43 -2.80
N ILE A 51 13.22 9.64 -2.66
CA ILE A 51 12.05 10.03 -1.85
C ILE A 51 12.43 10.16 -0.37
N SER A 52 13.27 9.27 0.15
CA SER A 52 13.72 9.33 1.55
C SER A 52 14.53 10.60 1.84
N SER A 53 15.33 11.06 0.89
CA SER A 53 16.08 12.32 1.04
C SER A 53 15.17 13.56 1.04
N LEU A 54 14.06 13.53 0.29
CA LEU A 54 13.04 14.59 0.32
C LEU A 54 12.30 14.67 1.65
N ALA A 55 11.97 13.54 2.25
CA ALA A 55 11.24 13.52 3.52
C ALA A 55 12.03 14.17 4.68
N THR A 56 13.34 14.37 4.49
CA THR A 56 14.23 15.07 5.42
C THR A 56 14.43 16.55 5.05
N ASP A 57 14.02 16.98 3.86
CA ASP A 57 14.17 18.33 3.35
C ASP A 57 12.81 19.04 3.28
N ASN A 58 12.49 19.82 4.33
CA ASN A 58 11.25 20.57 4.42
C ASN A 58 11.09 21.62 3.29
N ASP A 59 12.17 22.11 2.70
CA ASP A 59 12.14 23.06 1.59
C ASP A 59 11.75 22.42 0.26
N ALA A 60 12.08 21.15 0.06
CA ALA A 60 11.67 20.41 -1.15
C ALA A 60 10.18 20.10 -1.17
N LEU A 61 9.57 19.86 0.00
CA LEU A 61 8.13 19.62 0.15
C LEU A 61 7.30 20.88 -0.11
N SER A 62 7.80 22.07 0.24
CA SER A 62 7.12 23.35 0.01
C SER A 62 7.03 23.73 -1.48
N LYS A 63 7.83 23.10 -2.34
CA LYS A 63 7.83 23.31 -3.81
C LYS A 63 6.93 22.34 -4.57
N CYS A 64 6.33 21.35 -3.89
CA CYS A 64 5.33 20.49 -4.49
C CYS A 64 4.02 21.29 -4.62
N GLU A 65 3.76 21.86 -5.80
CA GLU A 65 2.46 22.46 -6.08
C GLU A 65 1.36 21.42 -5.90
N PRO A 66 0.28 21.75 -5.16
CA PRO A 66 -0.86 20.85 -5.03
C PRO A 66 -1.44 20.60 -6.43
N LEU A 67 -1.43 19.35 -6.83
CA LEU A 67 -2.00 18.92 -8.10
C LEU A 67 -3.50 19.15 -8.12
N SER A 68 -3.99 19.79 -9.15
CA SER A 68 -5.36 19.65 -9.64
C SER A 68 -5.54 18.28 -10.31
N TYR A 69 -5.15 17.20 -9.62
CA TYR A 69 -5.36 15.85 -10.13
C TYR A 69 -6.82 15.44 -9.91
N ASN A 70 -7.39 14.73 -10.88
CA ASN A 70 -8.77 14.30 -10.78
C ASN A 70 -8.92 13.29 -9.63
N VAL A 71 -9.25 13.79 -8.45
CA VAL A 71 -9.40 13.09 -7.18
C VAL A 71 -10.42 11.94 -7.28
N MET A 72 -11.35 12.01 -8.24
CA MET A 72 -12.40 11.02 -8.44
C MET A 72 -11.87 9.59 -8.65
N SER A 73 -10.68 9.42 -9.21
CA SER A 73 -10.13 8.08 -9.46
C SER A 73 -9.74 7.31 -8.18
N ILE A 74 -9.31 7.99 -7.13
CA ILE A 74 -8.99 7.34 -5.84
C ILE A 74 -10.27 6.87 -5.14
N LYS A 75 -11.31 7.69 -5.12
CA LYS A 75 -12.62 7.33 -4.53
C LYS A 75 -13.25 6.11 -5.20
N GLU A 76 -13.08 5.98 -6.52
CA GLU A 76 -13.54 4.79 -7.23
C GLU A 76 -12.71 3.53 -6.89
N LYS A 77 -11.43 3.71 -6.57
CA LYS A 77 -10.51 2.63 -6.23
C LYS A 77 -10.61 2.18 -4.77
N ILE A 78 -10.98 3.11 -3.87
CA ILE A 78 -11.13 2.87 -2.43
C ILE A 78 -12.54 3.35 -1.97
N PRO A 79 -13.63 2.73 -2.45
CA PRO A 79 -14.98 3.27 -2.22
C PRO A 79 -15.52 3.05 -0.80
N PHE A 80 -14.96 2.12 -0.03
CA PHE A 80 -15.53 1.69 1.25
C PHE A 80 -14.72 2.08 2.49
N ASN A 81 -13.59 2.78 2.32
CA ASN A 81 -12.76 3.25 3.42
C ASN A 81 -12.36 4.71 3.24
N ASN A 82 -13.17 5.62 3.82
CA ASN A 82 -12.95 7.06 3.68
C ASN A 82 -11.65 7.54 4.31
N LEU A 83 -11.18 6.93 5.41
CA LEU A 83 -9.92 7.32 6.06
C LEU A 83 -8.74 6.97 5.15
N LEU A 84 -8.70 5.74 4.67
CA LEU A 84 -7.66 5.31 3.74
C LEU A 84 -7.71 6.12 2.44
N CYS A 85 -8.92 6.40 1.92
CA CYS A 85 -9.09 7.22 0.73
C CYS A 85 -8.47 8.60 0.90
N ASN A 86 -8.80 9.30 2.00
CA ASN A 86 -8.26 10.65 2.29
C ASN A 86 -6.73 10.62 2.46
N ASP A 87 -6.20 9.61 3.14
CA ASP A 87 -4.75 9.40 3.30
C ASP A 87 -4.05 9.26 1.94
N VAL A 88 -4.57 8.37 1.09
CA VAL A 88 -4.02 8.12 -0.25
C VAL A 88 -4.14 9.37 -1.13
N GLU A 89 -5.28 10.07 -1.11
CA GLU A 89 -5.47 11.33 -1.83
C GLU A 89 -4.47 12.41 -1.39
N GLY A 90 -4.24 12.55 -0.09
CA GLY A 90 -3.25 13.49 0.46
C GLY A 90 -1.83 13.17 -0.02
N LEU A 91 -1.44 11.90 0.01
CA LEU A 91 -0.12 11.47 -0.45
C LEU A 91 0.03 11.64 -1.98
N VAL A 92 -0.99 11.30 -2.75
CA VAL A 92 -1.00 11.50 -4.21
C VAL A 92 -0.90 12.98 -4.54
N SER A 93 -1.72 13.84 -3.93
CA SER A 93 -1.70 15.28 -4.17
C SER A 93 -0.34 15.90 -3.88
N SER A 94 0.35 15.43 -2.84
CA SER A 94 1.64 15.98 -2.41
C SER A 94 2.83 15.46 -3.21
N TYR A 95 2.81 14.19 -3.65
CA TYR A 95 4.03 13.53 -4.14
C TYR A 95 3.94 13.01 -5.57
N PHE A 96 2.75 12.94 -6.18
CA PHE A 96 2.56 12.23 -7.44
C PHE A 96 3.45 12.72 -8.59
N LEU A 97 3.51 14.03 -8.82
CA LEU A 97 4.33 14.60 -9.90
C LEU A 97 5.81 14.31 -9.68
N TYR A 98 6.27 14.49 -8.46
CA TYR A 98 7.65 14.22 -8.11
C TYR A 98 8.03 12.77 -8.38
N ILE A 99 7.21 11.83 -7.91
CA ILE A 99 7.46 10.40 -8.12
C ILE A 99 7.35 10.03 -9.60
N LYS A 100 6.37 10.61 -10.31
CA LYS A 100 6.23 10.44 -11.76
C LYS A 100 7.49 10.85 -12.51
N ASP A 101 8.09 11.97 -12.12
CA ASP A 101 9.33 12.45 -12.76
C ASP A 101 10.54 11.59 -12.39
N LEU A 102 10.60 11.05 -11.17
CA LEU A 102 11.60 10.05 -10.81
C LEU A 102 11.48 8.80 -11.67
N PHE A 103 10.26 8.26 -11.83
CA PHE A 103 10.04 7.09 -12.67
C PHE A 103 10.27 7.35 -14.16
N LYS A 104 10.00 8.56 -14.66
CA LYS A 104 10.36 8.94 -16.04
C LYS A 104 11.88 8.94 -16.30
N SER A 105 12.70 9.07 -15.25
CA SER A 105 14.15 8.98 -15.36
C SER A 105 14.65 7.53 -15.53
N LEU A 106 13.80 6.56 -15.29
CA LEU A 106 14.06 5.13 -15.57
C LEU A 106 13.77 4.84 -17.04
N ASP A 107 14.37 3.77 -17.56
CA ASP A 107 13.93 3.23 -18.85
C ASP A 107 12.52 2.61 -18.74
N ASN A 108 11.82 2.53 -19.88
CA ASN A 108 10.46 2.02 -19.92
C ASN A 108 10.33 0.57 -19.43
N ALA A 109 11.32 -0.27 -19.69
CA ALA A 109 11.28 -1.68 -19.28
C ALA A 109 11.36 -1.82 -17.76
N SER A 110 12.24 -1.05 -17.11
CA SER A 110 12.36 -1.01 -15.64
C SER A 110 11.09 -0.51 -14.97
N PHE A 111 10.46 0.56 -15.49
CA PHE A 111 9.21 1.05 -14.96
C PHE A 111 8.08 0.01 -15.08
N GLU A 112 7.94 -0.61 -16.25
CA GLU A 112 6.91 -1.64 -16.48
C GLU A 112 7.13 -2.89 -15.62
N ALA A 113 8.38 -3.29 -15.37
CA ALA A 113 8.69 -4.39 -14.46
C ALA A 113 8.24 -4.08 -13.01
N ILE A 114 8.55 -2.87 -12.52
CA ILE A 114 8.10 -2.42 -11.20
C ILE A 114 6.57 -2.35 -11.14
N ALA A 115 5.92 -1.75 -12.13
CA ALA A 115 4.46 -1.64 -12.19
C ALA A 115 3.78 -3.02 -12.24
N SER A 116 4.34 -3.97 -13.01
CA SER A 116 3.87 -5.36 -13.06
C SER A 116 4.01 -6.07 -11.72
N SER A 117 5.10 -5.84 -11.00
CA SER A 117 5.31 -6.40 -9.66
C SER A 117 4.29 -5.88 -8.66
N PHE A 118 3.96 -4.57 -8.69
CA PHE A 118 2.89 -4.00 -7.88
C PHE A 118 1.52 -4.57 -8.24
N LYS A 119 1.18 -4.66 -9.52
CA LYS A 119 -0.07 -5.24 -10.00
C LYS A 119 -0.21 -6.70 -9.56
N HIS A 120 0.85 -7.49 -9.71
CA HIS A 120 0.87 -8.89 -9.30
C HIS A 120 0.66 -9.02 -7.78
N SER A 121 1.38 -8.22 -6.98
CA SER A 121 1.28 -8.20 -5.53
C SER A 121 -0.13 -7.81 -5.07
N TYR A 122 -0.73 -6.81 -5.71
CA TYR A 122 -2.11 -6.44 -5.46
C TYR A 122 -3.08 -7.59 -5.74
N CYS A 123 -2.97 -8.23 -6.92
CA CYS A 123 -3.83 -9.36 -7.26
C CYS A 123 -3.68 -10.54 -6.29
N GLN A 124 -2.47 -10.80 -5.78
CA GLN A 124 -2.26 -11.83 -4.75
C GLN A 124 -2.96 -11.47 -3.44
N ALA A 125 -2.85 -10.22 -2.98
CA ALA A 125 -3.53 -9.75 -1.77
C ALA A 125 -5.06 -9.84 -1.89
N VAL A 126 -5.63 -9.47 -3.05
CA VAL A 126 -7.07 -9.60 -3.33
C VAL A 126 -7.52 -11.07 -3.30
N ARG A 127 -6.75 -12.00 -3.85
CA ARG A 127 -7.07 -13.46 -3.80
C ARG A 127 -7.19 -13.98 -2.37
N GLN A 128 -6.49 -13.38 -1.42
CA GLN A 128 -6.61 -13.70 0.01
C GLN A 128 -7.88 -13.10 0.66
N GLN A 129 -8.69 -12.38 -0.11
CA GLN A 129 -9.93 -11.75 0.36
C GLN A 129 -9.70 -10.79 1.54
N LEU A 130 -8.59 -10.05 1.50
CA LEU A 130 -8.31 -8.97 2.44
C LEU A 130 -9.22 -7.77 2.15
N ASP A 131 -9.52 -6.98 3.17
CA ASP A 131 -10.16 -5.68 2.97
C ASP A 131 -9.17 -4.65 2.39
N GLN A 132 -9.67 -3.49 1.97
CA GLN A 132 -8.87 -2.48 1.28
C GLN A 132 -7.72 -1.94 2.14
N GLU A 133 -7.93 -1.80 3.45
CA GLU A 133 -6.90 -1.34 4.38
C GLU A 133 -5.82 -2.41 4.58
N ASP A 134 -6.21 -3.66 4.76
CA ASP A 134 -5.28 -4.78 4.90
C ASP A 134 -4.49 -5.00 3.59
N ILE A 135 -5.10 -4.81 2.41
CA ILE A 135 -4.39 -4.84 1.12
C ILE A 135 -3.35 -3.73 1.07
N PHE A 136 -3.74 -2.49 1.40
CA PHE A 136 -2.84 -1.34 1.40
C PHE A 136 -1.66 -1.56 2.33
N GLU A 137 -1.90 -1.91 3.59
CA GLU A 137 -0.84 -2.15 4.58
C GLU A 137 0.04 -3.36 4.21
N THR A 138 -0.52 -4.39 3.58
CA THR A 138 0.26 -5.52 3.08
C THR A 138 1.25 -5.10 1.99
N LEU A 139 0.81 -4.26 1.04
CA LEU A 139 1.68 -3.70 0.01
C LEU A 139 2.74 -2.76 0.61
N VAL A 140 2.36 -1.92 1.58
CA VAL A 140 3.31 -1.05 2.30
C VAL A 140 4.40 -1.87 2.99
N GLN A 141 4.03 -2.93 3.71
CA GLN A 141 4.99 -3.80 4.37
C GLN A 141 5.87 -4.57 3.38
N TRP A 142 5.32 -4.96 2.24
CA TRP A 142 6.09 -5.59 1.17
C TRP A 142 7.16 -4.64 0.61
N VAL A 143 6.80 -3.40 0.23
CA VAL A 143 7.76 -2.38 -0.22
C VAL A 143 8.82 -2.14 0.84
N LYS A 144 8.39 -1.88 2.08
CA LYS A 144 9.29 -1.63 3.21
C LYS A 144 10.29 -2.75 3.44
N LYS A 145 9.83 -4.00 3.41
CA LYS A 145 10.70 -5.18 3.60
C LYS A 145 11.72 -5.32 2.48
N LYS A 146 11.30 -5.05 1.23
CA LYS A 146 12.18 -5.19 0.06
C LYS A 146 13.19 -4.06 -0.06
N THR A 147 12.80 -2.83 0.28
CA THR A 147 13.65 -1.64 0.08
C THR A 147 14.29 -1.11 1.37
N GLN A 148 13.92 -1.65 2.53
CA GLN A 148 14.38 -1.18 3.85
C GLN A 148 14.07 0.31 4.13
N CYS A 149 13.07 0.88 3.45
CA CYS A 149 12.70 2.28 3.60
C CYS A 149 11.83 2.53 4.83
N ALA A 150 11.68 3.81 5.19
CA ALA A 150 10.74 4.26 6.21
C ALA A 150 9.29 3.96 5.79
N ASN A 151 8.41 3.77 6.78
CA ASN A 151 6.99 3.47 6.54
C ASN A 151 6.29 4.57 5.71
N SER A 152 6.60 5.83 5.97
CA SER A 152 6.07 6.98 5.22
C SER A 152 6.42 6.91 3.74
N VAL A 153 7.67 6.57 3.41
CA VAL A 153 8.14 6.42 2.03
C VAL A 153 7.42 5.27 1.31
N ALA A 154 7.27 4.12 1.98
CA ALA A 154 6.54 3.00 1.42
C ALA A 154 5.07 3.35 1.13
N ARG A 155 4.38 4.08 2.04
CA ARG A 155 3.01 4.57 1.84
C ARG A 155 2.90 5.50 0.62
N ILE A 156 3.85 6.42 0.44
CA ILE A 156 3.90 7.33 -0.71
C ILE A 156 4.00 6.52 -2.02
N ILE A 157 4.89 5.53 -2.08
CA ILE A 157 5.10 4.69 -3.27
C ILE A 157 3.84 3.87 -3.58
N VAL A 158 3.24 3.23 -2.57
CA VAL A 158 2.01 2.45 -2.77
C VAL A 158 0.88 3.34 -3.26
N SER A 159 0.71 4.54 -2.68
CA SER A 159 -0.30 5.52 -3.11
C SER A 159 -0.11 5.95 -4.57
N TYR A 160 1.14 6.16 -5.02
CA TYR A 160 1.45 6.44 -6.41
C TYR A 160 0.98 5.31 -7.35
N PHE A 161 1.26 4.04 -6.99
CA PHE A 161 0.83 2.92 -7.81
C PHE A 161 -0.69 2.69 -7.76
N ILE A 162 -1.36 2.98 -6.65
CA ILE A 162 -2.84 2.99 -6.61
C ILE A 162 -3.39 3.98 -7.63
N GLN A 163 -2.84 5.19 -7.70
CA GLN A 163 -3.27 6.20 -8.66
C GLN A 163 -3.04 5.75 -10.10
N ASN A 164 -1.89 5.13 -10.40
CA ASN A 164 -1.52 4.73 -11.76
C ASN A 164 -2.03 3.35 -12.19
N CYS A 165 -2.51 2.51 -11.27
CA CYS A 165 -2.91 1.14 -11.60
C CYS A 165 -4.38 1.06 -12.00
N ASP A 166 -4.66 0.66 -13.23
CA ASP A 166 -6.02 0.46 -13.75
C ASP A 166 -6.76 -0.72 -13.11
N VAL A 167 -6.05 -1.60 -12.43
CA VAL A 167 -6.60 -2.83 -11.83
C VAL A 167 -6.98 -2.62 -10.37
N TYR A 168 -6.36 -1.64 -9.69
CA TYR A 168 -6.64 -1.37 -8.29
C TYR A 168 -8.12 -0.93 -8.12
N GLY A 169 -8.82 -1.56 -7.21
CA GLY A 169 -10.25 -1.31 -6.97
C GLY A 169 -11.23 -2.12 -7.84
N LYS A 170 -10.85 -2.57 -9.03
CA LYS A 170 -11.73 -3.36 -9.90
C LYS A 170 -11.95 -4.79 -9.42
N LEU A 171 -11.02 -5.34 -8.66
CA LEU A 171 -11.05 -6.72 -8.15
C LEU A 171 -11.52 -6.84 -6.70
N SER A 172 -11.72 -5.74 -6.01
CA SER A 172 -12.12 -5.68 -4.58
C SER A 172 -13.65 -5.57 -4.40
N ARG A 173 -14.42 -6.24 -5.26
CA ARG A 173 -15.89 -6.34 -5.15
C ARG A 173 -16.30 -7.61 -4.43
#